data_c8a5e8910ca56c59cadf44a3c0e77c53
#
_entry.id   c8a5e8910ca56c59cadf44a3c0e77c53
#
_cell.length_a   1.000
_cell.length_b   1.000
_cell.length_c   1.000
_cell.angle_alpha   90.00
_cell.angle_beta   90.00
_cell.angle_gamma   90.00
#
_symmetry.space_group_name_H-M   'P 1'
#
loop_
_entity.id
_entity.type
_entity.pdbx_description
1 polymer ?
#
loop_
_entity_poly.entity_id
_entity_poly.type
_entity_poly.pdbx_seq_one_letter_code
_entity_poly.pdbx_strand_id
1 'polypeptide(L)'
;MGNILQIRVSAWTYDEAAVEEAWPRLAELAFSVPLKHHKRGVLEMVAALDDGLHFMDWPVPLKDSIAPGLSRVVAIRDQLEGALADWNPRRANSLSNELEDALDAVEASCKLS
;
A
#
# COMPACT_ATOMS: atom_id res chain seq x y z
N MET A 1 -3.77 26.47 -17.30
CA MET A 1 -4.52 25.65 -16.36
C MET A 1 -5.63 26.49 -15.73
N GLY A 2 -6.85 25.99 -15.75
CA GLY A 2 -7.97 26.71 -15.18
C GLY A 2 -8.06 26.58 -13.67
N ASN A 3 -8.83 27.46 -13.02
CA ASN A 3 -9.02 27.41 -11.58
C ASN A 3 -9.92 26.25 -11.15
N ILE A 4 -10.68 25.67 -12.06
CA ILE A 4 -11.63 24.60 -11.76
C ILE A 4 -11.03 23.23 -12.06
N LEU A 5 -10.35 23.08 -13.19
CA LEU A 5 -9.77 21.80 -13.61
C LEU A 5 -8.41 21.61 -12.95
N GLN A 6 -8.28 20.50 -12.21
CA GLN A 6 -6.99 20.11 -11.64
C GLN A 6 -6.49 18.85 -12.33
N ILE A 7 -5.21 18.83 -12.62
CA ILE A 7 -4.55 17.70 -13.26
C ILE A 7 -3.58 17.09 -12.25
N ARG A 8 -3.68 15.77 -12.06
CA ARG A 8 -2.79 15.04 -11.18
C ARG A 8 -2.10 13.92 -11.93
N VAL A 9 -0.81 13.71 -11.63
CA VAL A 9 -0.13 12.49 -12.01
C VAL A 9 -0.50 11.44 -10.96
N SER A 10 -0.83 10.22 -11.40
CA SER A 10 -1.18 9.12 -10.50
C SER A 10 -0.28 7.92 -10.73
N ALA A 11 -0.08 7.13 -9.68
CA ALA A 11 0.62 5.85 -9.76
C ALA A 11 -0.40 4.72 -9.89
N TRP A 12 -0.03 3.68 -10.62
CA TRP A 12 -0.88 2.50 -10.79
C TRP A 12 0.00 1.27 -10.98
N THR A 13 -0.55 0.12 -10.65
CA THR A 13 0.18 -1.15 -10.74
C THR A 13 0.09 -1.68 -12.16
N TYR A 14 1.24 -1.91 -12.77
CA TYR A 14 1.34 -2.41 -14.14
C TYR A 14 0.86 -3.87 -14.24
N ASP A 15 1.26 -4.70 -13.27
CA ASP A 15 0.92 -6.12 -13.25
C ASP A 15 0.45 -6.53 -11.85
N GLU A 16 -0.86 -6.72 -11.70
CA GLU A 16 -1.46 -7.10 -10.42
C GLU A 16 -1.03 -8.50 -9.96
N ALA A 17 -0.71 -9.40 -10.88
CA ALA A 17 -0.23 -10.72 -10.51
C ALA A 17 1.13 -10.67 -9.82
N ALA A 18 1.96 -9.69 -10.15
CA ALA A 18 3.25 -9.49 -9.51
C ALA A 18 3.12 -9.12 -8.03
N VAL A 19 2.01 -8.49 -7.64
CA VAL A 19 1.72 -8.15 -6.23
C VAL A 19 1.60 -9.43 -5.39
N GLU A 20 0.84 -10.39 -5.88
CA GLU A 20 0.65 -11.66 -5.17
C GLU A 20 1.93 -12.48 -5.11
N GLU A 21 2.77 -12.39 -6.13
CA GLU A 21 4.06 -13.07 -6.14
C GLU A 21 5.07 -12.44 -5.17
N ALA A 22 5.09 -11.10 -5.10
CA ALA A 22 6.04 -10.38 -4.24
C ALA A 22 5.63 -10.43 -2.77
N TRP A 23 4.34 -10.30 -2.49
CA TRP A 23 3.82 -10.19 -1.12
C TRP A 23 2.61 -11.12 -0.91
N PRO A 24 2.81 -12.44 -0.97
CA PRO A 24 1.67 -13.38 -0.94
C PRO A 24 0.84 -13.34 0.35
N ARG A 25 1.48 -13.18 1.50
CA ARG A 25 0.76 -13.10 2.78
C ARG A 25 -0.03 -11.81 2.91
N LEU A 26 0.60 -10.69 2.53
CA LEU A 26 -0.07 -9.39 2.58
C LEU A 26 -1.21 -9.34 1.59
N ALA A 27 -1.03 -9.88 0.39
CA ALA A 27 -2.09 -9.92 -0.63
C ALA A 27 -3.28 -10.76 -0.14
N GLU A 28 -3.03 -11.92 0.44
CA GLU A 28 -4.09 -12.77 0.99
C GLU A 28 -4.88 -12.03 2.07
N LEU A 29 -4.17 -11.37 2.98
CA LEU A 29 -4.78 -10.63 4.08
C LEU A 29 -5.57 -9.42 3.57
N ALA A 30 -4.96 -8.63 2.70
CA ALA A 30 -5.57 -7.39 2.17
C ALA A 30 -6.82 -7.67 1.35
N PHE A 31 -6.76 -8.65 0.47
CA PHE A 31 -7.86 -8.91 -0.46
C PHE A 31 -8.96 -9.79 0.15
N SER A 32 -8.83 -10.18 1.41
CA SER A 32 -9.93 -10.73 2.19
C SER A 32 -10.83 -9.63 2.78
N VAL A 33 -10.33 -8.37 2.84
CA VAL A 33 -11.11 -7.22 3.30
C VAL A 33 -12.07 -6.79 2.20
N PRO A 34 -13.34 -6.46 2.51
CA PRO A 34 -14.26 -5.95 1.49
C PRO A 34 -13.69 -4.68 0.86
N LEU A 35 -13.47 -4.71 -0.45
CA LEU A 35 -12.88 -3.60 -1.18
C LEU A 35 -13.96 -2.81 -1.91
N LYS A 36 -13.81 -1.49 -1.90
CA LYS A 36 -14.65 -0.60 -2.69
C LYS A 36 -14.26 -0.60 -4.17
N HIS A 37 -13.04 -1.07 -4.46
CA HIS A 37 -12.49 -1.09 -5.82
C HIS A 37 -12.14 -2.52 -6.21
N HIS A 38 -12.22 -2.80 -7.51
CA HIS A 38 -11.91 -4.13 -8.04
C HIS A 38 -10.42 -4.34 -8.34
N LYS A 39 -9.60 -3.29 -8.20
CA LYS A 39 -8.17 -3.36 -8.47
C LYS A 39 -7.41 -3.99 -7.31
N ARG A 40 -6.43 -4.82 -7.63
CA ARG A 40 -5.58 -5.51 -6.65
C ARG A 40 -4.12 -5.07 -6.78
N GLY A 41 -3.90 -3.78 -6.93
CA GLY A 41 -2.59 -3.21 -7.05
C GLY A 41 -1.93 -2.92 -5.70
N VAL A 42 -0.71 -2.36 -5.77
CA VAL A 42 0.10 -2.07 -4.58
C VAL A 42 -0.61 -1.08 -3.64
N LEU A 43 -1.08 0.04 -4.18
CA LEU A 43 -1.71 1.08 -3.36
C LEU A 43 -3.04 0.61 -2.77
N GLU A 44 -3.80 -0.17 -3.55
CA GLU A 44 -5.04 -0.78 -3.09
C GLU A 44 -4.78 -1.78 -1.97
N MET A 45 -3.71 -2.55 -2.07
CA MET A 45 -3.30 -3.47 -1.01
C MET A 45 -2.93 -2.71 0.27
N VAL A 46 -2.16 -1.63 0.16
CA VAL A 46 -1.79 -0.80 1.32
C VAL A 46 -3.03 -0.23 2.00
N ALA A 47 -3.97 0.32 1.22
CA ALA A 47 -5.21 0.86 1.75
C ALA A 47 -6.03 -0.21 2.47
N ALA A 48 -6.13 -1.40 1.89
CA ALA A 48 -6.87 -2.51 2.47
C ALA A 48 -6.23 -2.99 3.78
N LEU A 49 -4.90 -3.07 3.83
CA LEU A 49 -4.19 -3.47 5.06
C LEU A 49 -4.39 -2.45 6.19
N ASP A 50 -4.33 -1.17 5.86
CA ASP A 50 -4.55 -0.09 6.81
C ASP A 50 -5.98 -0.15 7.38
N ASP A 51 -6.97 -0.28 6.50
CA ASP A 51 -8.37 -0.43 6.89
C ASP A 51 -8.57 -1.68 7.74
N GLY A 52 -7.96 -2.79 7.35
CA GLY A 52 -8.08 -4.05 8.08
C GLY A 52 -7.50 -3.97 9.48
N LEU A 53 -6.36 -3.30 9.63
CA LEU A 53 -5.72 -3.11 10.93
C LEU A 53 -6.63 -2.33 11.90
N HIS A 54 -7.38 -1.36 11.39
CA HIS A 54 -8.23 -0.49 12.21
C HIS A 54 -9.66 -1.02 12.39
N PHE A 55 -10.20 -1.74 11.41
CA PHE A 55 -11.63 -2.07 11.36
C PHE A 55 -11.95 -3.56 11.33
N MET A 56 -10.98 -4.41 10.98
CA MET A 56 -11.21 -5.85 10.95
C MET A 56 -10.79 -6.48 12.27
N ASP A 57 -11.46 -7.60 12.61
CA ASP A 57 -11.17 -8.33 13.84
C ASP A 57 -10.08 -9.39 13.60
N TRP A 58 -8.92 -8.93 13.20
CA TRP A 58 -7.76 -9.80 13.02
C TRP A 58 -7.17 -10.21 14.38
N PRO A 59 -6.59 -11.42 14.48
CA PRO A 59 -5.95 -11.84 15.73
C PRO A 59 -4.86 -10.86 16.18
N VAL A 60 -4.77 -10.65 17.50
CA VAL A 60 -3.79 -9.71 18.07
C VAL A 60 -2.34 -10.03 17.66
N PRO A 61 -1.90 -11.30 17.67
CA PRO A 61 -0.54 -11.62 17.21
C PRO A 61 -0.27 -11.19 15.78
N LEU A 62 -1.27 -11.31 14.88
CA LEU A 62 -1.15 -10.86 13.50
C LEU A 62 -1.04 -9.34 13.44
N LYS A 63 -1.93 -8.62 14.12
CA LYS A 63 -1.89 -7.15 14.17
C LYS A 63 -0.56 -6.64 14.69
N ASP A 64 -0.07 -7.24 15.78
CA ASP A 64 1.20 -6.84 16.38
C ASP A 64 2.39 -7.10 15.45
N SER A 65 2.31 -8.13 14.63
CA SER A 65 3.40 -8.48 13.72
C SER A 65 3.53 -7.49 12.55
N ILE A 66 2.43 -6.89 12.11
CA ILE A 66 2.45 -6.00 10.93
C ILE A 66 2.33 -4.52 11.27
N ALA A 67 1.78 -4.15 12.44
CA ALA A 67 1.47 -2.76 12.76
C ALA A 67 2.68 -1.81 12.66
N PRO A 68 3.86 -2.12 13.23
CA PRO A 68 5.00 -1.19 13.15
C PRO A 68 5.46 -0.95 11.72
N GLY A 69 5.60 -2.02 10.93
CA GLY A 69 6.02 -1.91 9.53
C GLY A 69 4.97 -1.25 8.67
N LEU A 70 3.70 -1.56 8.91
CA LEU A 70 2.59 -0.98 8.15
C LEU A 70 2.47 0.52 8.39
N SER A 71 2.74 1.00 9.61
CA SER A 71 2.77 2.43 9.91
C SER A 71 3.78 3.14 9.01
N ARG A 72 4.97 2.55 8.83
CA ARG A 72 5.98 3.09 7.92
C ARG A 72 5.52 3.05 6.47
N VAL A 73 4.90 1.96 6.03
CA VAL A 73 4.37 1.82 4.68
C VAL A 73 3.35 2.91 4.38
N VAL A 74 2.42 3.15 5.30
CA VAL A 74 1.40 4.19 5.14
C VAL A 74 2.03 5.57 5.05
N ALA A 75 3.03 5.85 5.87
CA ALA A 75 3.74 7.14 5.83
C ALA A 75 4.45 7.36 4.48
N ILE A 76 5.09 6.33 3.95
CA ILE A 76 5.76 6.40 2.65
C ILE A 76 4.73 6.60 1.53
N ARG A 77 3.61 5.86 1.58
CA ARG A 77 2.53 6.03 0.62
C ARG A 77 2.02 7.48 0.59
N ASP A 78 1.81 8.07 1.75
CA ASP A 78 1.32 9.45 1.83
C ASP A 78 2.33 10.43 1.22
N GLN A 79 3.62 10.21 1.46
CA GLN A 79 4.68 11.00 0.83
C GLN A 79 4.71 10.81 -0.69
N LEU A 80 4.50 9.59 -1.16
CA LEU A 80 4.43 9.29 -2.58
C LEU A 80 3.28 10.05 -3.25
N GLU A 81 2.11 10.00 -2.65
CA GLU A 81 0.94 10.72 -3.17
C GLU A 81 1.19 12.23 -3.19
N GLY A 82 1.88 12.76 -2.18
CA GLY A 82 2.30 14.17 -2.14
C GLY A 82 3.25 14.52 -3.27
N ALA A 83 4.23 13.67 -3.53
CA ALA A 83 5.18 13.88 -4.62
C ALA A 83 4.50 13.86 -5.99
N LEU A 84 3.52 12.97 -6.18
CA LEU A 84 2.73 12.92 -7.42
C LEU A 84 1.88 14.18 -7.58
N ALA A 85 1.25 14.65 -6.50
CA ALA A 85 0.46 15.89 -6.53
C ALA A 85 1.32 17.11 -6.87
N ASP A 86 2.59 17.09 -6.46
CA ASP A 86 3.56 18.16 -6.71
C ASP A 86 4.29 18.03 -8.06
N TRP A 87 3.94 17.02 -8.86
CA TRP A 87 4.58 16.74 -10.15
C TRP A 87 6.09 16.50 -10.02
N ASN A 88 6.49 15.79 -8.97
CA ASN A 88 7.89 15.47 -8.72
C ASN A 88 8.16 13.98 -9.02
N PRO A 89 8.44 13.64 -10.30
CA PRO A 89 8.58 12.22 -10.68
C PRO A 89 9.82 11.57 -10.08
N ARG A 90 10.89 12.30 -9.88
CA ARG A 90 12.12 11.76 -9.29
C ARG A 90 11.89 11.32 -7.85
N ARG A 91 11.24 12.18 -7.06
CA ARG A 91 10.92 11.84 -5.67
C ARG A 91 9.87 10.73 -5.61
N ALA A 92 8.87 10.76 -6.48
CA ALA A 92 7.85 9.72 -6.55
C ALA A 92 8.47 8.36 -6.86
N ASN A 93 9.41 8.30 -7.80
CA ASN A 93 10.10 7.06 -8.14
C ASN A 93 10.94 6.54 -6.96
N SER A 94 11.65 7.42 -6.28
CA SER A 94 12.44 7.07 -5.11
C SER A 94 11.55 6.51 -3.99
N LEU A 95 10.43 7.19 -3.72
CA LEU A 95 9.46 6.75 -2.71
C LEU A 95 8.78 5.43 -3.09
N SER A 96 8.55 5.20 -4.37
CA SER A 96 8.01 3.92 -4.85
C SER A 96 8.94 2.76 -4.48
N ASN A 97 10.25 2.93 -4.66
CA ASN A 97 11.22 1.92 -4.28
C ASN A 97 11.26 1.71 -2.76
N GLU A 98 11.21 2.80 -1.99
CA GLU A 98 11.16 2.71 -0.52
C GLU A 98 9.88 2.00 -0.05
N LEU A 99 8.76 2.25 -0.72
CA LEU A 99 7.49 1.60 -0.41
C LEU A 99 7.58 0.09 -0.59
N GLU A 100 8.14 -0.34 -1.72
CA GLU A 100 8.30 -1.77 -2.00
C GLU A 100 9.24 -2.44 -1.00
N ASP A 101 10.35 -1.78 -0.64
CA ASP A 101 11.27 -2.29 0.38
C ASP A 101 10.58 -2.41 1.76
N ALA A 102 9.77 -1.43 2.11
CA ALA A 102 9.01 -1.46 3.37
C ALA A 102 7.97 -2.58 3.37
N LEU A 103 7.33 -2.83 2.22
CA LEU A 103 6.38 -3.94 2.07
C LEU A 103 7.08 -5.29 2.20
N ASP A 104 8.30 -5.42 1.67
CA ASP A 104 9.10 -6.64 1.83
C ASP A 104 9.33 -6.94 3.32
N ALA A 105 9.63 -5.92 4.11
CA ALA A 105 9.86 -6.07 5.55
C ALA A 105 8.57 -6.49 6.27
N VAL A 106 7.43 -5.91 5.91
CA VAL A 106 6.12 -6.28 6.51
C VAL A 106 5.76 -7.71 6.13
N GLU A 107 5.97 -8.10 4.88
CA GLU A 107 5.70 -9.47 4.42
C GLU A 107 6.52 -10.47 5.23
N ALA A 108 7.80 -10.18 5.47
CA ALA A 108 8.69 -11.05 6.24
C ALA A 108 8.24 -11.19 7.69
N SER A 109 7.65 -10.16 8.28
CA SER A 109 7.20 -10.19 9.68
C SER A 109 5.74 -10.63 9.84
N CYS A 110 4.99 -10.76 8.77
CA CYS A 110 3.58 -11.11 8.81
C CYS A 110 3.36 -12.54 9.32
N LYS A 111 2.58 -12.68 10.40
CA LYS A 111 2.29 -13.97 11.03
C LYS A 111 0.94 -14.53 10.61
N LEU A 112 0.72 -14.57 9.32
CA LEU A 112 -0.46 -15.19 8.75
C LEU A 112 -0.26 -16.71 8.78
N SER A 113 -1.07 -17.41 9.54
CA SER A 113 -1.00 -18.86 9.64
C SER A 113 -2.05 -19.53 8.76
#